data_319ada15b2f920539f0f1352137da8f1
#
_entry.id   319ada15b2f920539f0f1352137da8f1
#
_cell.length_a   1.000
_cell.length_b   1.000
_cell.length_c   1.000
_cell.angle_alpha   90.00
_cell.angle_beta   90.00
_cell.angle_gamma   90.00
#
_symmetry.space_group_name_H-M   'P 1'
#
loop_
_entity.id
_entity.type
_entity.pdbx_description
1 polymer ?
#
loop_
_entity_poly.entity_id
_entity_poly.type
_entity_poly.pdbx_seq_one_letter_code
_entity_poly.pdbx_strand_id
1 'polypeptide(L)'
;PGILSVDETVSNINVRGGTHDQNLILWDGIKMYQSGHFFGLVSAFNPYLSKQINVSKNGTSVRYGDGVSSVIDIQQPNALDQDFKAGAGFNLLNVGGFAKVPVSEKMEVQVSARRSITDFIYTPTYDQYLKRVFENSDFNNSQQNSGTTVSNNERFYFYDVSTKFLYDLTDSDQFRFNFATINNKLNYDETSTSESVAQTLESNLEQKNLVTGLQYLKYWNSNLTTTAQLYLSTYNLDATNVNLTDDFSLIQENKVRDFGVKLHATNHIDTNLKLHSGYQFTEVNVRNSEAVDNPNFNSFSKLINRSHAIYSEAEFTSANKNTYARIGLRINYIDKFGEFFTEPRIAVSHKLNNEFRLEFLAEFKSQTVSQTIDLQDDFLGIEKRRWILSDNEEIPIIESKQASVGIHYNKNKLLLSAEAFLKDVDGITSRSQGFQNQYQFQNDIGSYLTKGVDILVNKQFDNFSAWMSYSFSSNDYTFETLNDGNSFPNNVDIRHAVTLAGIYNIDAFKVAVGLNYHSGKPLTLPLENQSSGTSTIDYDVPNDERIPNYLRTDVSAIYQFKMTNTTKATVGISIWNLFDRKNTLNRYYILNDDESISQLESQSLGITPNVSFRVWF
;
A
#
# COMPACT_ATOMS: atom_id res chain seq x y z
N PRO A 1 14.91 -5.58 -0.20
CA PRO A 1 15.39 -4.40 0.54
C PRO A 1 14.75 -3.11 0.02
N GLY A 2 14.74 -2.03 0.84
CA GLY A 2 14.19 -0.73 0.48
C GLY A 2 12.64 -0.65 0.47
N ILE A 3 11.96 -1.67 0.96
CA ILE A 3 10.50 -1.73 1.10
C ILE A 3 10.19 -2.07 2.55
N LEU A 4 9.44 -1.21 3.23
CA LEU A 4 9.12 -1.32 4.65
C LEU A 4 7.63 -1.06 4.88
N SER A 5 7.09 -1.60 5.96
CA SER A 5 5.84 -1.15 6.57
C SER A 5 6.18 -0.74 8.00
N VAL A 6 6.06 0.54 8.30
CA VAL A 6 6.43 1.10 9.61
C VAL A 6 5.32 0.96 10.66
N ASP A 7 4.14 0.50 10.23
CA ASP A 7 2.93 0.33 11.04
C ASP A 7 2.39 -1.11 11.02
N GLU A 8 3.19 -2.06 10.52
CA GLU A 8 2.84 -3.49 10.36
C GLU A 8 1.67 -3.78 9.39
N THR A 9 1.15 -2.79 8.70
CA THR A 9 0.10 -3.03 7.69
C THR A 9 0.68 -3.63 6.40
N VAL A 10 -0.12 -4.38 5.68
CA VAL A 10 0.26 -4.92 4.36
C VAL A 10 -0.09 -3.99 3.21
N SER A 11 -0.85 -2.95 3.48
CA SER A 11 -1.28 -1.95 2.48
C SER A 11 -0.43 -0.68 2.51
N ASN A 12 0.03 -0.24 3.68
CA ASN A 12 0.80 0.99 3.84
C ASN A 12 2.29 0.71 3.68
N ILE A 13 2.72 0.60 2.44
CA ILE A 13 4.10 0.24 2.09
C ILE A 13 4.90 1.51 1.81
N ASN A 14 6.00 1.69 2.52
CA ASN A 14 6.98 2.74 2.29
C ASN A 14 8.11 2.20 1.41
N VAL A 15 8.38 2.88 0.31
CA VAL A 15 9.45 2.50 -0.62
C VAL A 15 10.47 3.62 -0.69
N ARG A 16 11.70 3.35 -0.18
CA ARG A 16 12.79 4.33 -0.19
C ARG A 16 12.32 5.71 0.29
N GLY A 17 11.76 5.76 1.51
CA GLY A 17 11.32 6.99 2.16
C GLY A 17 9.99 7.57 1.68
N GLY A 18 9.41 7.07 0.61
CA GLY A 18 8.10 7.53 0.13
C GLY A 18 6.94 6.99 0.97
N THR A 19 5.86 7.77 1.05
CA THR A 19 4.61 7.36 1.66
C THR A 19 3.85 6.36 0.78
N HIS A 20 2.86 5.66 1.35
CA HIS A 20 2.18 4.58 0.63
C HIS A 20 1.35 5.09 -0.57
N ASP A 21 0.77 6.28 -0.52
CA ASP A 21 0.00 6.94 -1.59
C ASP A 21 0.87 7.36 -2.79
N GLN A 22 2.19 7.43 -2.59
CA GLN A 22 3.17 7.68 -3.66
C GLN A 22 3.49 6.42 -4.47
N ASN A 23 3.02 5.24 -4.05
CA ASN A 23 3.16 4.00 -4.79
C ASN A 23 1.97 3.82 -5.75
N LEU A 24 2.26 3.54 -7.02
CA LEU A 24 1.24 3.17 -7.98
C LEU A 24 0.90 1.68 -7.81
N ILE A 25 -0.26 1.40 -7.22
CA ILE A 25 -0.77 0.03 -7.07
C ILE A 25 -1.76 -0.26 -8.19
N LEU A 26 -1.47 -1.29 -8.98
CA LEU A 26 -2.28 -1.70 -10.12
C LEU A 26 -2.81 -3.13 -9.92
N TRP A 27 -4.05 -3.35 -10.34
CA TRP A 27 -4.66 -4.66 -10.50
C TRP A 27 -5.07 -4.85 -11.96
N ASP A 28 -4.39 -5.75 -12.67
CA ASP A 28 -4.52 -5.91 -14.13
C ASP A 28 -4.43 -4.57 -14.91
N GLY A 29 -3.49 -3.71 -14.49
CA GLY A 29 -3.25 -2.39 -15.09
C GLY A 29 -4.22 -1.29 -14.67
N ILE A 30 -5.15 -1.51 -13.74
CA ILE A 30 -6.12 -0.53 -13.23
C ILE A 30 -5.66 -0.03 -11.85
N LYS A 31 -5.63 1.31 -11.64
CA LYS A 31 -5.20 1.93 -10.38
C LYS A 31 -6.16 1.59 -9.25
N MET A 32 -5.59 1.17 -8.11
CA MET A 32 -6.31 0.84 -6.89
C MET A 32 -6.12 1.95 -5.85
N TYR A 33 -7.23 2.43 -5.29
CA TYR A 33 -7.24 3.44 -4.22
C TYR A 33 -7.35 2.82 -2.83
N GLN A 34 -7.68 1.54 -2.75
CA GLN A 34 -7.68 0.74 -1.53
C GLN A 34 -7.02 -0.60 -1.81
N SER A 35 -6.04 -0.98 -1.01
CA SER A 35 -5.28 -2.22 -1.16
C SER A 35 -5.35 -3.14 0.05
N GLY A 36 -6.07 -2.73 1.11
CA GLY A 36 -6.18 -3.48 2.35
C GLY A 36 -7.59 -3.55 2.93
N HIS A 37 -7.82 -4.57 3.72
CA HIS A 37 -8.92 -4.72 4.66
C HIS A 37 -8.42 -4.47 6.09
N PHE A 38 -9.35 -4.24 7.02
CA PHE A 38 -9.06 -4.08 8.43
C PHE A 38 -7.96 -3.04 8.68
N PHE A 39 -8.19 -1.82 8.17
CA PHE A 39 -7.23 -0.71 8.28
C PHE A 39 -5.82 -1.06 7.78
N GLY A 40 -5.77 -1.90 6.72
CA GLY A 40 -4.53 -2.28 6.09
C GLY A 40 -3.84 -3.54 6.63
N LEU A 41 -4.35 -4.18 7.68
CA LEU A 41 -3.76 -5.38 8.27
C LEU A 41 -3.96 -6.65 7.43
N VAL A 42 -4.96 -6.67 6.54
CA VAL A 42 -5.24 -7.78 5.61
C VAL A 42 -5.22 -7.29 4.18
N SER A 43 -4.49 -7.95 3.29
CA SER A 43 -4.46 -7.57 1.87
C SER A 43 -5.84 -7.73 1.22
N ALA A 44 -6.26 -6.75 0.44
CA ALA A 44 -7.49 -6.80 -0.35
C ALA A 44 -7.37 -7.72 -1.60
N PHE A 45 -6.16 -8.10 -1.98
CA PHE A 45 -5.94 -8.97 -3.15
C PHE A 45 -5.99 -10.43 -2.74
N ASN A 46 -6.90 -11.18 -3.36
CA ASN A 46 -7.04 -12.60 -3.11
C ASN A 46 -5.82 -13.36 -3.69
N PRO A 47 -5.02 -14.07 -2.85
CA PRO A 47 -3.81 -14.72 -3.32
C PRO A 47 -4.05 -15.91 -4.25
N TYR A 48 -5.27 -16.45 -4.29
CA TYR A 48 -5.58 -17.62 -5.12
C TYR A 48 -5.58 -17.35 -6.63
N LEU A 49 -5.95 -16.13 -7.05
CA LEU A 49 -5.98 -15.75 -8.47
C LEU A 49 -4.80 -14.87 -8.89
N SER A 50 -4.00 -14.37 -7.96
CA SER A 50 -2.80 -13.60 -8.32
C SER A 50 -1.77 -14.52 -8.95
N LYS A 51 -1.40 -14.27 -10.21
CA LYS A 51 -0.37 -15.02 -10.94
C LYS A 51 1.02 -14.47 -10.66
N GLN A 52 1.14 -13.14 -10.67
CA GLN A 52 2.40 -12.43 -10.58
C GLN A 52 2.20 -11.08 -9.90
N ILE A 53 3.14 -10.72 -9.05
CA ILE A 53 3.25 -9.38 -8.47
C ILE A 53 4.61 -8.84 -8.87
N ASN A 54 4.62 -7.75 -9.63
CA ASN A 54 5.84 -7.06 -10.03
C ASN A 54 5.99 -5.81 -9.17
N VAL A 55 7.11 -5.71 -8.48
CA VAL A 55 7.45 -4.52 -7.69
C VAL A 55 8.68 -3.87 -8.30
N SER A 56 8.52 -2.62 -8.74
CA SER A 56 9.61 -1.83 -9.32
C SER A 56 9.82 -0.58 -8.46
N LYS A 57 11.00 -0.47 -7.87
CA LYS A 57 11.39 0.67 -7.01
C LYS A 57 11.92 1.86 -7.82
N ASN A 58 12.50 1.58 -8.99
CA ASN A 58 13.09 2.56 -9.91
C ASN A 58 13.17 1.95 -11.33
N GLY A 59 13.43 2.77 -12.35
CA GLY A 59 13.58 2.34 -13.74
C GLY A 59 12.30 1.72 -14.31
N THR A 60 11.14 2.25 -13.98
CA THR A 60 9.84 1.76 -14.45
C THR A 60 9.62 2.07 -15.94
N SER A 61 8.76 1.32 -16.63
CA SER A 61 8.37 1.64 -18.01
C SER A 61 7.60 2.96 -18.07
N VAL A 62 7.79 3.72 -19.14
CA VAL A 62 7.07 4.99 -19.41
C VAL A 62 5.55 4.83 -19.56
N ARG A 63 5.05 3.61 -19.68
CA ARG A 63 3.61 3.33 -19.68
C ARG A 63 2.93 3.57 -18.32
N TYR A 64 3.70 3.56 -17.24
CA TYR A 64 3.21 3.84 -15.89
C TYR A 64 3.32 5.32 -15.58
N GLY A 65 2.28 5.94 -15.08
CA GLY A 65 2.24 7.35 -14.66
C GLY A 65 1.43 7.51 -13.38
N ASP A 66 1.49 8.68 -12.77
CA ASP A 66 0.74 9.07 -11.57
C ASP A 66 1.09 8.23 -10.33
N GLY A 67 2.40 8.17 -10.03
CA GLY A 67 2.95 7.55 -8.82
C GLY A 67 4.45 7.76 -8.78
N VAL A 68 4.94 8.56 -7.80
CA VAL A 68 6.32 9.07 -7.73
C VAL A 68 7.31 8.15 -7.00
N SER A 69 6.83 7.13 -6.26
CA SER A 69 7.71 6.25 -5.50
C SER A 69 7.98 4.93 -6.23
N SER A 70 7.04 4.01 -6.22
CA SER A 70 7.19 2.69 -6.83
C SER A 70 6.00 2.31 -7.69
N VAL A 71 6.12 1.19 -8.42
CA VAL A 71 5.01 0.55 -9.11
C VAL A 71 4.85 -0.87 -8.58
N ILE A 72 3.65 -1.20 -8.10
CA ILE A 72 3.24 -2.54 -7.67
C ILE A 72 2.14 -3.00 -8.63
N ASP A 73 2.48 -3.87 -9.56
CA ASP A 73 1.57 -4.36 -10.61
C ASP A 73 1.17 -5.82 -10.32
N ILE A 74 -0.08 -6.01 -9.91
CA ILE A 74 -0.67 -7.29 -9.54
C ILE A 74 -1.45 -7.81 -10.75
N GLN A 75 -1.01 -8.93 -11.29
CA GLN A 75 -1.55 -9.52 -12.49
C GLN A 75 -2.24 -10.86 -12.21
N GLN A 76 -3.43 -11.03 -12.76
CA GLN A 76 -4.14 -12.29 -12.80
C GLN A 76 -3.75 -13.11 -14.05
N PRO A 77 -4.02 -14.44 -14.07
CA PRO A 77 -3.82 -15.24 -15.28
C PRO A 77 -4.58 -14.66 -16.47
N ASN A 78 -3.89 -14.53 -17.62
CA ASN A 78 -4.42 -13.87 -18.81
C ASN A 78 -4.48 -14.78 -20.06
N ALA A 79 -4.00 -16.02 -19.92
CA ALA A 79 -4.14 -17.06 -20.93
C ALA A 79 -5.26 -18.01 -20.55
N LEU A 80 -6.00 -18.51 -21.54
CA LEU A 80 -7.02 -19.53 -21.35
C LEU A 80 -6.38 -20.81 -20.78
N ASP A 81 -7.07 -21.44 -19.85
CA ASP A 81 -6.74 -22.73 -19.28
C ASP A 81 -7.93 -23.67 -19.55
N GLN A 82 -7.69 -24.81 -20.21
CA GLN A 82 -8.77 -25.74 -20.56
C GLN A 82 -9.16 -26.65 -19.38
N ASP A 83 -8.37 -26.60 -18.30
CA ASP A 83 -8.64 -27.39 -17.11
C ASP A 83 -9.51 -26.60 -16.12
N PHE A 84 -10.58 -27.23 -15.63
CA PHE A 84 -11.31 -26.71 -14.47
C PHE A 84 -10.41 -26.75 -13.24
N LYS A 85 -10.29 -25.60 -12.55
CA LYS A 85 -9.53 -25.48 -11.31
C LYS A 85 -10.34 -24.73 -10.29
N ALA A 86 -10.47 -25.27 -9.11
CA ALA A 86 -11.16 -24.60 -8.01
C ALA A 86 -10.43 -24.85 -6.69
N GLY A 87 -10.69 -24.01 -5.73
CA GLY A 87 -10.19 -24.19 -4.38
C GLY A 87 -10.97 -23.34 -3.39
N ALA A 88 -10.99 -23.81 -2.16
CA ALA A 88 -11.60 -23.10 -1.05
C ALA A 88 -10.79 -23.30 0.22
N GLY A 89 -10.93 -22.39 1.17
CA GLY A 89 -10.23 -22.49 2.43
C GLY A 89 -10.70 -21.44 3.44
N PHE A 90 -10.25 -21.64 4.65
CA PHE A 90 -10.51 -20.71 5.74
C PHE A 90 -9.26 -20.53 6.60
N ASN A 91 -9.24 -19.45 7.35
CA ASN A 91 -8.31 -19.20 8.43
C ASN A 91 -9.07 -18.54 9.60
N LEU A 92 -8.35 -18.10 10.63
CA LEU A 92 -8.97 -17.49 11.82
C LEU A 92 -9.57 -16.09 11.59
N LEU A 93 -9.48 -15.53 10.36
CA LEU A 93 -10.04 -14.23 10.00
C LEU A 93 -11.10 -14.30 8.90
N ASN A 94 -10.95 -15.23 7.95
CA ASN A 94 -11.79 -15.25 6.75
C ASN A 94 -11.94 -16.64 6.15
N VAL A 95 -12.98 -16.77 5.34
CA VAL A 95 -13.24 -17.89 4.44
C VAL A 95 -13.26 -17.36 3.01
N GLY A 96 -12.77 -18.16 2.07
CA GLY A 96 -12.80 -17.76 0.66
C GLY A 96 -12.52 -18.92 -0.28
N GLY A 97 -12.75 -18.66 -1.57
CA GLY A 97 -12.51 -19.64 -2.60
C GLY A 97 -12.33 -18.98 -3.96
N PHE A 98 -11.98 -19.79 -4.93
CA PHE A 98 -11.86 -19.40 -6.33
C PHE A 98 -12.27 -20.54 -7.25
N ALA A 99 -12.63 -20.19 -8.48
CA ALA A 99 -12.83 -21.12 -9.57
C ALA A 99 -12.32 -20.52 -10.88
N LYS A 100 -11.69 -21.35 -11.71
CA LYS A 100 -11.40 -21.12 -13.11
C LYS A 100 -12.19 -22.10 -13.91
N VAL A 101 -13.12 -21.59 -14.70
CA VAL A 101 -14.12 -22.39 -15.40
C VAL A 101 -13.93 -22.20 -16.90
N PRO A 102 -13.37 -23.20 -17.63
CA PRO A 102 -13.39 -23.17 -19.09
C PRO A 102 -14.84 -23.31 -19.56
N VAL A 103 -15.37 -22.28 -20.21
CA VAL A 103 -16.73 -22.28 -20.75
C VAL A 103 -16.74 -22.89 -22.15
N SER A 104 -15.67 -22.67 -22.90
CA SER A 104 -15.41 -23.26 -24.21
C SER A 104 -13.90 -23.20 -24.50
N GLU A 105 -13.46 -23.75 -25.65
CA GLU A 105 -12.06 -23.66 -26.09
C GLU A 105 -11.54 -22.20 -26.20
N LYS A 106 -12.47 -21.22 -26.34
CA LYS A 106 -12.15 -19.80 -26.52
C LYS A 106 -12.53 -18.93 -25.32
N MET A 107 -13.15 -19.48 -24.29
CA MET A 107 -13.75 -18.70 -23.22
C MET A 107 -13.48 -19.33 -21.86
N GLU A 108 -13.04 -18.50 -20.91
CA GLU A 108 -12.82 -18.88 -19.51
C GLU A 108 -13.36 -17.79 -18.57
N VAL A 109 -13.96 -18.20 -17.47
CA VAL A 109 -14.36 -17.33 -16.37
C VAL A 109 -13.54 -17.67 -15.14
N GLN A 110 -12.90 -16.67 -14.56
CA GLN A 110 -12.16 -16.76 -13.30
C GLN A 110 -12.94 -15.97 -12.25
N VAL A 111 -13.26 -16.59 -11.13
CA VAL A 111 -13.98 -15.95 -10.02
C VAL A 111 -13.24 -16.22 -8.73
N SER A 112 -13.11 -15.23 -7.87
CA SER A 112 -12.75 -15.43 -6.48
C SER A 112 -13.64 -14.62 -5.56
N ALA A 113 -13.90 -15.15 -4.37
CA ALA A 113 -14.62 -14.46 -3.32
C ALA A 113 -13.99 -14.79 -1.98
N ARG A 114 -13.96 -13.79 -1.11
CA ARG A 114 -13.52 -13.93 0.27
C ARG A 114 -14.39 -13.07 1.17
N ARG A 115 -14.68 -13.57 2.37
CA ARG A 115 -15.41 -12.86 3.40
C ARG A 115 -14.76 -13.11 4.77
N SER A 116 -14.73 -12.09 5.63
CA SER A 116 -14.37 -12.26 7.03
C SER A 116 -15.39 -13.13 7.76
N ILE A 117 -14.96 -13.78 8.83
CA ILE A 117 -15.80 -14.53 9.76
C ILE A 117 -15.89 -13.84 11.12
N THR A 118 -15.33 -12.65 11.22
CA THR A 118 -15.11 -11.90 12.46
C THR A 118 -16.40 -11.42 13.13
N ASP A 119 -17.47 -11.29 12.36
CA ASP A 119 -18.82 -10.94 12.82
C ASP A 119 -19.61 -12.16 13.35
N PHE A 120 -19.11 -13.39 13.16
CA PHE A 120 -19.74 -14.63 13.64
C PHE A 120 -18.92 -15.35 14.70
N ILE A 121 -17.59 -15.31 14.58
CA ILE A 121 -16.66 -16.07 15.42
C ILE A 121 -15.57 -15.12 15.92
N TYR A 122 -15.50 -14.95 17.23
CA TYR A 122 -14.41 -14.24 17.88
C TYR A 122 -13.20 -15.16 17.97
N THR A 123 -12.09 -14.79 17.34
CA THR A 123 -10.87 -15.60 17.27
C THR A 123 -9.70 -14.87 17.94
N PRO A 124 -8.68 -15.60 18.44
CA PRO A 124 -7.47 -14.97 19.00
C PRO A 124 -6.76 -14.03 18.03
N THR A 125 -6.78 -14.35 16.72
CA THR A 125 -6.21 -13.48 15.68
C THR A 125 -6.99 -12.18 15.54
N TYR A 126 -8.32 -12.28 15.55
CA TYR A 126 -9.20 -11.12 15.46
C TYR A 126 -9.06 -10.21 16.68
N ASP A 127 -8.97 -10.78 17.88
CA ASP A 127 -8.74 -10.06 19.14
C ASP A 127 -7.47 -9.18 19.07
N GLN A 128 -6.37 -9.75 18.59
CA GLN A 128 -5.11 -9.00 18.45
C GLN A 128 -5.25 -7.84 17.43
N TYR A 129 -5.97 -8.07 16.34
CA TYR A 129 -6.20 -7.03 15.33
C TYR A 129 -7.09 -5.90 15.86
N LEU A 130 -8.16 -6.22 16.60
CA LEU A 130 -9.00 -5.23 17.26
C LEU A 130 -8.19 -4.41 18.27
N LYS A 131 -7.46 -5.05 19.17
CA LYS A 131 -6.61 -4.37 20.14
C LYS A 131 -5.66 -3.39 19.47
N ARG A 132 -5.06 -3.80 18.33
CA ARG A 132 -4.14 -2.94 17.59
C ARG A 132 -4.83 -1.74 16.93
N VAL A 133 -6.01 -1.94 16.35
CA VAL A 133 -6.75 -0.87 15.65
C VAL A 133 -7.29 0.15 16.64
N PHE A 134 -7.83 -0.29 17.77
CA PHE A 134 -8.47 0.58 18.76
C PHE A 134 -7.55 1.04 19.91
N GLU A 135 -6.24 0.73 19.86
CA GLU A 135 -5.29 1.01 20.94
C GLU A 135 -5.26 2.49 21.36
N ASN A 136 -5.38 3.40 20.40
CA ASN A 136 -5.32 4.85 20.58
C ASN A 136 -6.60 5.56 20.11
N SER A 137 -7.72 4.86 20.09
CA SER A 137 -9.00 5.51 19.85
C SER A 137 -9.36 6.41 21.05
N ASP A 138 -10.16 7.44 20.82
CA ASP A 138 -10.67 8.33 21.88
C ASP A 138 -11.35 7.56 23.02
N PHE A 139 -11.85 6.39 22.69
CA PHE A 139 -12.39 5.40 23.61
C PHE A 139 -11.39 4.92 24.68
N ASN A 140 -10.19 4.45 24.28
CA ASN A 140 -9.21 3.98 25.26
C ASN A 140 -8.61 5.12 26.09
N ASN A 141 -8.58 6.34 25.54
CA ASN A 141 -8.13 7.52 26.26
C ASN A 141 -9.10 7.93 27.37
N SER A 142 -10.41 7.78 27.16
CA SER A 142 -11.43 8.06 28.19
C SER A 142 -11.47 6.98 29.29
N GLN A 143 -11.07 5.75 29.03
CA GLN A 143 -10.97 4.69 30.06
C GLN A 143 -9.87 4.92 31.10
N GLN A 144 -8.83 5.67 30.78
CA GLN A 144 -7.73 5.95 31.72
C GLN A 144 -8.13 6.98 32.82
N ASN A 145 -9.22 7.71 32.62
CA ASN A 145 -9.77 8.61 33.63
C ASN A 145 -10.72 7.87 34.60
N SER A 146 -10.35 7.87 35.84
CA SER A 146 -10.92 7.11 36.97
C SER A 146 -12.44 7.13 37.08
N GLY A 147 -13.04 5.97 37.22
CA GLY A 147 -14.42 5.79 37.71
C GLY A 147 -15.52 5.60 36.68
N THR A 148 -15.20 5.55 35.40
CA THR A 148 -16.15 5.32 34.29
C THR A 148 -16.23 3.83 33.95
N THR A 149 -17.44 3.28 33.90
CA THR A 149 -17.66 1.93 33.35
C THR A 149 -18.01 2.05 31.86
N VAL A 150 -17.23 1.44 30.99
CA VAL A 150 -17.47 1.48 29.56
C VAL A 150 -17.85 0.09 29.05
N SER A 151 -18.93 0.04 28.29
CA SER A 151 -19.37 -1.13 27.54
C SER A 151 -19.30 -0.82 26.05
N ASN A 152 -18.62 -1.63 25.29
CA ASN A 152 -18.49 -1.48 23.84
C ASN A 152 -18.99 -2.70 23.10
N ASN A 153 -19.42 -2.48 21.86
CA ASN A 153 -19.79 -3.52 20.91
C ASN A 153 -19.22 -3.15 19.55
N GLU A 154 -18.12 -3.76 19.21
CA GLU A 154 -17.47 -3.56 17.92
C GLU A 154 -17.80 -4.72 16.98
N ARG A 155 -18.20 -4.40 15.75
CA ARG A 155 -18.46 -5.36 14.70
C ARG A 155 -17.79 -4.92 13.42
N PHE A 156 -16.72 -5.60 13.08
CA PHE A 156 -16.01 -5.40 11.82
C PHE A 156 -16.19 -6.61 10.89
N TYR A 157 -16.55 -6.34 9.63
CA TYR A 157 -16.50 -7.36 8.59
C TYR A 157 -16.01 -6.79 7.27
N PHE A 158 -15.48 -7.66 6.44
CA PHE A 158 -15.05 -7.34 5.09
C PHE A 158 -15.41 -8.44 4.10
N TYR A 159 -15.49 -8.07 2.84
CA TYR A 159 -15.50 -9.03 1.74
C TYR A 159 -14.80 -8.45 0.51
N ASP A 160 -14.27 -9.35 -0.32
CA ASP A 160 -13.79 -9.05 -1.66
C ASP A 160 -14.31 -10.09 -2.64
N VAL A 161 -14.62 -9.62 -3.84
CA VAL A 161 -15.02 -10.47 -4.97
C VAL A 161 -14.29 -9.97 -6.20
N SER A 162 -13.69 -10.87 -6.96
CA SER A 162 -13.13 -10.55 -8.27
C SER A 162 -13.59 -11.53 -9.32
N THR A 163 -13.83 -11.02 -10.54
CA THR A 163 -14.20 -11.80 -11.71
C THR A 163 -13.39 -11.35 -12.90
N LYS A 164 -12.84 -12.30 -13.65
CA LYS A 164 -12.18 -12.05 -14.92
C LYS A 164 -12.78 -12.95 -15.98
N PHE A 165 -13.19 -12.35 -17.07
CA PHE A 165 -13.68 -13.06 -18.25
C PHE A 165 -12.65 -12.95 -19.36
N LEU A 166 -12.22 -14.09 -19.89
CA LEU A 166 -11.26 -14.21 -20.98
C LEU A 166 -12.00 -14.73 -22.21
N TYR A 167 -11.83 -14.05 -23.34
CA TYR A 167 -12.41 -14.45 -24.61
C TYR A 167 -11.41 -14.24 -25.74
N ASP A 168 -10.94 -15.33 -26.35
CA ASP A 168 -10.10 -15.35 -27.54
C ASP A 168 -11.02 -15.54 -28.76
N LEU A 169 -11.49 -14.40 -29.33
CA LEU A 169 -12.39 -14.40 -30.49
C LEU A 169 -11.75 -15.11 -31.67
N THR A 170 -10.48 -14.78 -31.93
CA THR A 170 -9.59 -15.42 -32.90
C THR A 170 -8.20 -15.61 -32.24
N ASP A 171 -7.28 -16.25 -32.95
CA ASP A 171 -5.87 -16.35 -32.51
C ASP A 171 -5.19 -14.98 -32.39
N SER A 172 -5.74 -13.97 -33.09
CA SER A 172 -5.20 -12.61 -33.12
C SER A 172 -6.00 -11.59 -32.31
N ASP A 173 -7.22 -11.92 -31.86
CA ASP A 173 -8.15 -10.98 -31.22
C ASP A 173 -8.58 -11.53 -29.87
N GLN A 174 -8.22 -10.83 -28.81
CA GLN A 174 -8.51 -11.25 -27.43
C GLN A 174 -9.21 -10.15 -26.65
N PHE A 175 -10.24 -10.51 -25.93
CA PHE A 175 -10.95 -9.65 -24.99
C PHE A 175 -10.74 -10.12 -23.56
N ARG A 176 -10.57 -9.17 -22.65
CA ARG A 176 -10.43 -9.40 -21.20
C ARG A 176 -11.35 -8.41 -20.49
N PHE A 177 -12.28 -8.92 -19.74
CA PHE A 177 -13.11 -8.10 -18.85
C PHE A 177 -12.75 -8.41 -17.41
N ASN A 178 -12.47 -7.37 -16.64
CA ASN A 178 -12.10 -7.44 -15.25
C ASN A 178 -13.14 -6.73 -14.40
N PHE A 179 -13.48 -7.33 -13.27
CA PHE A 179 -14.33 -6.74 -12.24
C PHE A 179 -13.80 -7.12 -10.87
N ALA A 180 -13.72 -6.15 -9.95
CA ALA A 180 -13.45 -6.43 -8.54
C ALA A 180 -14.22 -5.45 -7.65
N THR A 181 -14.63 -5.93 -6.48
CA THR A 181 -15.16 -5.10 -5.40
C THR A 181 -14.53 -5.48 -4.08
N ILE A 182 -14.19 -4.47 -3.29
CA ILE A 182 -13.59 -4.59 -1.96
C ILE A 182 -14.48 -3.77 -1.03
N ASN A 183 -14.92 -4.36 0.08
CA ASN A 183 -15.75 -3.69 1.06
C ASN A 183 -15.23 -3.95 2.47
N ASN A 184 -15.20 -2.90 3.29
CA ASN A 184 -14.96 -2.95 4.73
C ASN A 184 -16.11 -2.23 5.42
N LYS A 185 -16.59 -2.78 6.52
CA LYS A 185 -17.58 -2.12 7.36
C LYS A 185 -17.26 -2.33 8.84
N LEU A 186 -17.22 -1.23 9.57
CA LEU A 186 -17.12 -1.18 11.02
C LEU A 186 -18.37 -0.51 11.58
N ASN A 187 -19.01 -1.17 12.53
CA ASN A 187 -20.01 -0.56 13.42
C ASN A 187 -19.42 -0.62 14.83
N TYR A 188 -19.52 0.48 15.54
CA TYR A 188 -18.99 0.61 16.88
C TYR A 188 -20.01 1.35 17.74
N ASP A 189 -20.46 0.71 18.80
CA ASP A 189 -21.37 1.29 19.79
C ASP A 189 -20.65 1.32 21.13
N GLU A 190 -20.61 2.46 21.78
CA GLU A 190 -20.04 2.66 23.10
C GLU A 190 -21.07 3.25 24.04
N THR A 191 -21.14 2.72 25.24
CA THR A 191 -21.89 3.33 26.35
C THR A 191 -20.94 3.50 27.52
N SER A 192 -20.68 4.72 27.88
CA SER A 192 -19.91 5.09 29.06
C SER A 192 -20.84 5.58 30.17
N THR A 193 -20.60 5.14 31.40
CA THR A 193 -21.41 5.58 32.59
C THR A 193 -20.46 6.16 33.62
N SER A 194 -20.60 7.46 33.89
CA SER A 194 -19.88 8.17 34.91
C SER A 194 -20.89 8.86 35.84
N GLU A 195 -20.77 8.68 37.16
CA GLU A 195 -21.63 9.32 38.19
C GLU A 195 -23.14 9.25 37.90
N SER A 196 -23.62 8.14 37.33
CA SER A 196 -25.03 7.90 36.92
C SER A 196 -25.50 8.63 35.65
N VAL A 197 -24.62 9.25 34.90
CA VAL A 197 -24.89 9.76 33.54
C VAL A 197 -24.34 8.76 32.52
N ALA A 198 -25.21 8.21 31.68
CA ALA A 198 -24.82 7.36 30.58
C ALA A 198 -24.63 8.21 29.32
N GLN A 199 -23.46 8.09 28.67
CA GLN A 199 -23.19 8.63 27.35
C GLN A 199 -23.15 7.48 26.35
N THR A 200 -23.79 7.64 25.20
CA THR A 200 -23.80 6.65 24.14
C THR A 200 -23.26 7.26 22.85
N LEU A 201 -22.22 6.65 22.30
CA LEU A 201 -21.60 6.98 21.03
C LEU A 201 -21.89 5.85 20.03
N GLU A 202 -22.43 6.20 18.87
CA GLU A 202 -22.62 5.28 17.75
C GLU A 202 -21.74 5.72 16.58
N SER A 203 -20.92 4.82 16.08
CA SER A 203 -19.97 5.10 15.01
C SER A 203 -20.05 4.05 13.90
N ASN A 204 -20.11 4.53 12.66
CA ASN A 204 -20.14 3.69 11.48
C ASN A 204 -19.08 4.13 10.48
N LEU A 205 -18.30 3.17 9.97
CA LEU A 205 -17.37 3.38 8.88
C LEU A 205 -17.62 2.36 7.77
N GLU A 206 -17.78 2.83 6.54
CA GLU A 206 -17.84 1.97 5.37
C GLU A 206 -16.84 2.43 4.30
N GLN A 207 -15.97 1.49 3.85
CA GLN A 207 -15.06 1.70 2.75
C GLN A 207 -15.39 0.75 1.61
N LYS A 208 -15.64 1.29 0.42
CA LYS A 208 -15.93 0.52 -0.79
C LYS A 208 -14.98 0.90 -1.91
N ASN A 209 -14.42 -0.10 -2.56
CA ASN A 209 -13.72 0.06 -3.83
C ASN A 209 -14.37 -0.83 -4.88
N LEU A 210 -14.67 -0.26 -6.05
CA LEU A 210 -15.16 -1.01 -7.21
C LEU A 210 -14.25 -0.70 -8.39
N VAL A 211 -13.81 -1.75 -9.05
CA VAL A 211 -12.92 -1.68 -10.21
C VAL A 211 -13.53 -2.49 -11.35
N THR A 212 -13.59 -1.90 -12.54
CA THR A 212 -14.00 -2.60 -13.75
C THR A 212 -13.13 -2.14 -14.92
N GLY A 213 -12.85 -3.06 -15.84
CA GLY A 213 -12.10 -2.75 -17.05
C GLY A 213 -12.35 -3.72 -18.18
N LEU A 214 -12.28 -3.19 -19.38
CA LEU A 214 -12.35 -3.95 -20.62
C LEU A 214 -11.05 -3.72 -21.39
N GLN A 215 -10.39 -4.78 -21.75
CA GLN A 215 -9.17 -4.76 -22.56
C GLN A 215 -9.39 -5.54 -23.85
N TYR A 216 -8.97 -4.94 -24.95
CA TYR A 216 -8.88 -5.58 -26.27
C TYR A 216 -7.42 -5.66 -26.68
N LEU A 217 -6.94 -6.85 -26.98
CA LEU A 217 -5.58 -7.14 -27.46
C LEU A 217 -5.68 -7.64 -28.89
N LYS A 218 -4.91 -7.03 -29.79
CA LYS A 218 -4.83 -7.39 -31.23
C LYS A 218 -3.40 -7.69 -31.63
N TYR A 219 -3.19 -8.89 -32.16
CA TYR A 219 -1.96 -9.28 -32.86
C TYR A 219 -2.17 -9.03 -34.37
N TRP A 220 -1.63 -7.93 -34.90
CA TRP A 220 -1.78 -7.58 -36.31
C TRP A 220 -0.93 -8.49 -37.21
N ASN A 221 0.27 -8.80 -36.73
CA ASN A 221 1.22 -9.70 -37.35
C ASN A 221 2.27 -10.12 -36.29
N SER A 222 3.34 -10.81 -36.71
CA SER A 222 4.44 -11.23 -35.82
C SER A 222 5.15 -10.07 -35.12
N ASN A 223 5.08 -8.86 -35.65
CA ASN A 223 5.85 -7.71 -35.20
C ASN A 223 5.02 -6.67 -34.45
N LEU A 224 3.73 -6.52 -34.78
CA LEU A 224 2.87 -5.48 -34.22
C LEU A 224 1.75 -6.07 -33.37
N THR A 225 1.72 -5.65 -32.11
CA THR A 225 0.65 -5.94 -31.16
C THR A 225 0.10 -4.61 -30.61
N THR A 226 -1.21 -4.48 -30.51
CA THR A 226 -1.85 -3.33 -29.89
C THR A 226 -2.79 -3.75 -28.77
N THR A 227 -2.88 -2.91 -27.74
CA THR A 227 -3.80 -3.10 -26.61
C THR A 227 -4.57 -1.82 -26.40
N ALA A 228 -5.89 -1.93 -26.29
CA ALA A 228 -6.78 -0.86 -25.86
C ALA A 228 -7.45 -1.28 -24.55
N GLN A 229 -7.42 -0.41 -23.53
CA GLN A 229 -8.06 -0.64 -22.25
C GLN A 229 -8.93 0.55 -21.86
N LEU A 230 -10.16 0.26 -21.46
CA LEU A 230 -11.06 1.18 -20.77
C LEU A 230 -11.21 0.72 -19.33
N TYR A 231 -11.20 1.62 -18.37
CA TYR A 231 -11.41 1.26 -16.98
C TYR A 231 -12.14 2.33 -16.18
N LEU A 232 -12.75 1.87 -15.10
CA LEU A 232 -13.30 2.69 -14.04
C LEU A 232 -12.85 2.11 -12.70
N SER A 233 -12.26 2.93 -11.85
CA SER A 233 -11.95 2.63 -10.45
C SER A 233 -12.65 3.64 -9.57
N THR A 234 -13.37 3.18 -8.55
CA THR A 234 -14.04 4.06 -7.58
C THR A 234 -13.63 3.66 -6.17
N TYR A 235 -13.47 4.65 -5.32
CA TYR A 235 -13.28 4.51 -3.88
C TYR A 235 -14.28 5.39 -3.15
N ASN A 236 -14.94 4.85 -2.16
CA ASN A 236 -15.84 5.59 -1.28
C ASN A 236 -15.50 5.24 0.17
N LEU A 237 -15.29 6.27 0.96
CA LEU A 237 -15.25 6.24 2.41
C LEU A 237 -16.43 7.05 2.91
N ASP A 238 -17.29 6.43 3.70
CA ASP A 238 -18.41 7.06 4.37
C ASP A 238 -18.27 6.76 5.87
N ALA A 239 -18.16 7.80 6.70
CA ALA A 239 -18.02 7.70 8.15
C ALA A 239 -19.06 8.56 8.87
N THR A 240 -19.61 8.05 9.95
CA THR A 240 -20.59 8.76 10.80
C THR A 240 -20.27 8.50 12.26
N ASN A 241 -20.12 9.57 13.04
CA ASN A 241 -20.00 9.55 14.50
C ASN A 241 -21.17 10.31 15.10
N VAL A 242 -21.92 9.68 15.99
CA VAL A 242 -23.07 10.29 16.67
C VAL A 242 -22.87 10.15 18.17
N ASN A 243 -22.83 11.28 18.89
CA ASN A 243 -22.92 11.33 20.34
C ASN A 243 -24.37 11.65 20.73
N LEU A 244 -25.09 10.62 21.16
CA LEU A 244 -26.51 10.74 21.49
C LEU A 244 -26.78 11.59 22.76
N THR A 245 -25.77 11.81 23.59
CA THR A 245 -25.90 12.59 24.82
C THR A 245 -25.75 14.08 24.56
N ASP A 246 -24.84 14.47 23.72
CA ASP A 246 -24.50 15.87 23.42
C ASP A 246 -25.22 16.38 22.17
N ASP A 247 -26.11 15.58 21.58
CA ASP A 247 -26.79 15.86 20.29
C ASP A 247 -25.81 16.33 19.22
N PHE A 248 -24.71 15.57 19.07
CA PHE A 248 -23.61 15.82 18.12
C PHE A 248 -23.54 14.73 17.10
N SER A 249 -23.43 15.11 15.84
CA SER A 249 -23.20 14.19 14.71
C SER A 249 -22.12 14.75 13.79
N LEU A 250 -21.16 13.91 13.46
CA LEU A 250 -20.12 14.17 12.47
C LEU A 250 -20.26 13.17 11.33
N ILE A 251 -20.43 13.67 10.10
CA ILE A 251 -20.51 12.87 8.88
C ILE A 251 -19.35 13.27 7.98
N GLN A 252 -18.56 12.28 7.56
CA GLN A 252 -17.42 12.48 6.69
C GLN A 252 -17.50 11.57 5.47
N GLU A 253 -17.22 12.12 4.28
CA GLU A 253 -17.15 11.38 3.03
C GLU A 253 -15.86 11.70 2.28
N ASN A 254 -15.19 10.68 1.75
CA ASN A 254 -14.12 10.83 0.77
C ASN A 254 -14.38 9.90 -0.41
N LYS A 255 -14.62 10.46 -1.59
CA LYS A 255 -15.01 9.69 -2.77
C LYS A 255 -14.06 9.98 -3.93
N VAL A 256 -13.52 8.92 -4.54
CA VAL A 256 -12.67 9.00 -5.73
C VAL A 256 -13.36 8.27 -6.88
N ARG A 257 -13.33 8.86 -8.06
CA ARG A 257 -13.72 8.23 -9.32
C ARG A 257 -12.62 8.47 -10.35
N ASP A 258 -11.99 7.40 -10.80
CA ASP A 258 -10.93 7.40 -11.80
C ASP A 258 -11.40 6.63 -13.04
N PHE A 259 -11.57 7.35 -14.14
CA PHE A 259 -11.89 6.80 -15.46
C PHE A 259 -10.68 6.95 -16.37
N GLY A 260 -10.34 5.90 -17.11
CA GLY A 260 -9.21 5.99 -18.03
C GLY A 260 -9.37 5.18 -19.31
N VAL A 261 -8.67 5.69 -20.33
CA VAL A 261 -8.48 5.05 -21.64
C VAL A 261 -6.98 4.89 -21.85
N LYS A 262 -6.52 3.68 -22.14
CA LYS A 262 -5.11 3.37 -22.44
C LYS A 262 -5.01 2.70 -23.79
N LEU A 263 -4.22 3.27 -24.67
CA LEU A 263 -3.86 2.71 -25.97
C LEU A 263 -2.37 2.42 -25.95
N HIS A 264 -1.97 1.22 -26.25
CA HIS A 264 -0.58 0.79 -26.25
C HIS A 264 -0.27 -0.04 -27.50
N ALA A 265 0.87 0.23 -28.12
CA ALA A 265 1.39 -0.52 -29.24
C ALA A 265 2.80 -1.02 -28.93
N THR A 266 3.07 -2.28 -29.22
CA THR A 266 4.40 -2.87 -29.19
C THR A 266 4.77 -3.27 -30.61
N ASN A 267 5.86 -2.71 -31.13
CA ASN A 267 6.38 -3.00 -32.45
C ASN A 267 7.79 -3.61 -32.35
N HIS A 268 7.95 -4.85 -32.80
CA HIS A 268 9.24 -5.51 -32.95
C HIS A 268 9.89 -5.01 -34.23
N ILE A 269 10.83 -4.05 -34.13
CA ILE A 269 11.54 -3.47 -35.28
C ILE A 269 12.46 -4.52 -35.89
N ASP A 270 13.17 -5.24 -35.02
CA ASP A 270 13.98 -6.40 -35.37
C ASP A 270 14.09 -7.37 -34.17
N THR A 271 14.97 -8.35 -34.25
CA THR A 271 15.18 -9.34 -33.18
C THR A 271 15.74 -8.76 -31.89
N ASN A 272 16.35 -7.59 -31.96
CA ASN A 272 17.07 -6.93 -30.86
C ASN A 272 16.35 -5.71 -30.32
N LEU A 273 15.48 -5.08 -31.13
CA LEU A 273 14.86 -3.80 -30.82
C LEU A 273 13.34 -3.89 -30.88
N LYS A 274 12.70 -3.49 -29.77
CA LYS A 274 11.25 -3.28 -29.69
C LYS A 274 10.99 -1.81 -29.39
N LEU A 275 9.92 -1.27 -29.98
CA LEU A 275 9.39 0.05 -29.69
C LEU A 275 8.03 -0.09 -29.05
N HIS A 276 7.87 0.48 -27.87
CA HIS A 276 6.61 0.59 -27.15
C HIS A 276 6.14 2.04 -27.24
N SER A 277 4.92 2.26 -27.71
CA SER A 277 4.34 3.60 -27.80
C SER A 277 2.91 3.59 -27.36
N GLY A 278 2.41 4.70 -26.85
CA GLY A 278 1.03 4.73 -26.42
C GLY A 278 0.51 6.09 -26.06
N TYR A 279 -0.78 6.10 -25.78
CA TYR A 279 -1.54 7.23 -25.30
C TYR A 279 -2.37 6.80 -24.10
N GLN A 280 -2.48 7.67 -23.12
CA GLN A 280 -3.33 7.49 -21.96
C GLN A 280 -4.13 8.76 -21.69
N PHE A 281 -5.43 8.61 -21.50
CA PHE A 281 -6.31 9.62 -20.94
C PHE A 281 -6.77 9.15 -19.57
N THR A 282 -6.79 10.05 -18.59
CA THR A 282 -7.37 9.81 -17.27
C THR A 282 -8.19 11.02 -16.82
N GLU A 283 -9.35 10.77 -16.23
CA GLU A 283 -10.15 11.75 -15.51
C GLU A 283 -10.33 11.26 -14.08
N VAL A 284 -9.73 11.97 -13.14
CA VAL A 284 -9.85 11.68 -11.70
C VAL A 284 -10.68 12.77 -11.04
N ASN A 285 -11.73 12.36 -10.36
CA ASN A 285 -12.62 13.22 -9.58
C ASN A 285 -12.50 12.80 -8.12
N VAL A 286 -12.14 13.75 -7.25
CA VAL A 286 -12.12 13.56 -5.81
C VAL A 286 -13.12 14.51 -5.17
N ARG A 287 -13.93 13.97 -4.29
CA ARG A 287 -14.90 14.71 -3.48
C ARG A 287 -14.63 14.44 -2.01
N ASN A 288 -14.53 15.51 -1.24
CA ASN A 288 -14.50 15.48 0.22
C ASN A 288 -15.69 16.26 0.75
N SER A 289 -16.40 15.73 1.72
CA SER A 289 -17.42 16.45 2.47
C SER A 289 -17.35 16.10 3.95
N GLU A 290 -17.63 17.11 4.76
CA GLU A 290 -17.71 17.02 6.19
C GLU A 290 -18.91 17.83 6.66
N ALA A 291 -19.72 17.26 7.53
CA ALA A 291 -20.89 17.91 8.09
C ALA A 291 -20.96 17.65 9.59
N VAL A 292 -21.10 18.71 10.39
CA VAL A 292 -21.35 18.68 11.82
C VAL A 292 -22.68 19.39 12.06
N ASP A 293 -23.54 18.84 12.90
CA ASP A 293 -24.87 19.41 13.19
C ASP A 293 -24.85 20.38 14.38
N ASN A 294 -23.99 20.16 15.37
CA ASN A 294 -23.90 21.03 16.56
C ASN A 294 -22.45 21.24 17.02
N PRO A 295 -21.82 22.43 16.84
CA PRO A 295 -22.31 23.57 16.04
C PRO A 295 -22.42 23.24 14.55
N ASN A 296 -23.39 23.84 13.88
CA ASN A 296 -23.61 23.55 12.45
C ASN A 296 -22.43 24.02 11.59
N PHE A 297 -21.74 23.07 10.99
CA PHE A 297 -20.62 23.29 10.09
C PHE A 297 -20.74 22.36 8.87
N ASN A 298 -20.49 22.87 7.69
CA ASN A 298 -20.43 22.07 6.47
C ASN A 298 -19.22 22.50 5.62
N SER A 299 -18.42 21.52 5.26
CA SER A 299 -17.32 21.66 4.28
C SER A 299 -17.57 20.74 3.09
N PHE A 300 -17.32 21.25 1.89
CA PHE A 300 -17.48 20.49 0.66
C PHE A 300 -16.41 20.90 -0.35
N SER A 301 -15.66 19.94 -0.83
CA SER A 301 -14.68 20.09 -1.88
C SER A 301 -14.89 19.06 -2.99
N LYS A 302 -14.84 19.49 -4.25
CA LYS A 302 -14.89 18.62 -5.41
C LYS A 302 -13.90 19.13 -6.45
N LEU A 303 -12.90 18.32 -6.74
CA LEU A 303 -11.88 18.61 -7.73
C LEU A 303 -11.87 17.55 -8.83
N ILE A 304 -11.60 17.97 -10.06
CA ILE A 304 -11.48 17.09 -11.23
C ILE A 304 -10.19 17.44 -11.95
N ASN A 305 -9.34 16.45 -12.15
CA ASN A 305 -8.15 16.55 -12.99
C ASN A 305 -8.30 15.65 -14.20
N ARG A 306 -8.04 16.20 -15.40
CA ARG A 306 -7.90 15.45 -16.64
C ARG A 306 -6.45 15.50 -17.08
N SER A 307 -5.92 14.35 -17.43
CA SER A 307 -4.57 14.25 -17.95
C SER A 307 -4.52 13.47 -19.25
N HIS A 308 -3.67 13.96 -20.15
CA HIS A 308 -3.35 13.33 -21.43
C HIS A 308 -1.87 12.97 -21.42
N ALA A 309 -1.52 11.73 -21.67
CA ALA A 309 -0.14 11.32 -21.74
C ALA A 309 0.17 10.64 -23.07
N ILE A 310 1.25 11.06 -23.70
CA ILE A 310 1.87 10.33 -24.81
C ILE A 310 3.21 9.81 -24.34
N TYR A 311 3.56 8.60 -24.77
CA TYR A 311 4.83 8.02 -24.42
C TYR A 311 5.41 7.13 -25.52
N SER A 312 6.75 7.04 -25.53
CA SER A 312 7.47 6.10 -26.36
C SER A 312 8.71 5.60 -25.65
N GLU A 313 9.02 4.30 -25.80
CA GLU A 313 10.12 3.59 -25.13
C GLU A 313 10.75 2.59 -26.09
N ALA A 314 12.05 2.67 -26.29
CA ALA A 314 12.84 1.70 -27.01
C ALA A 314 13.41 0.66 -26.02
N GLU A 315 13.15 -0.61 -26.28
CA GLU A 315 13.71 -1.75 -25.56
C GLU A 315 14.69 -2.48 -26.46
N PHE A 316 15.96 -2.47 -26.08
CA PHE A 316 17.06 -3.10 -26.82
C PHE A 316 17.64 -4.28 -26.05
N THR A 317 17.87 -5.38 -26.75
CA THR A 317 18.62 -6.53 -26.23
C THR A 317 19.71 -6.88 -27.24
N SER A 318 20.99 -6.85 -26.82
CA SER A 318 22.10 -7.18 -27.70
C SER A 318 22.02 -8.64 -28.21
N ALA A 319 22.58 -8.93 -29.39
CA ALA A 319 22.53 -10.26 -30.01
C ALA A 319 23.10 -11.37 -29.11
N ASN A 320 24.15 -11.07 -28.33
CA ASN A 320 24.72 -11.99 -27.34
C ASN A 320 23.96 -12.02 -26.00
N LYS A 321 22.84 -11.29 -25.88
CA LYS A 321 22.00 -11.16 -24.67
C LYS A 321 22.74 -10.68 -23.41
N ASN A 322 23.88 -10.01 -23.58
CA ASN A 322 24.64 -9.47 -22.45
C ASN A 322 24.17 -8.09 -22.03
N THR A 323 23.66 -7.28 -22.97
CA THR A 323 23.17 -5.94 -22.69
C THR A 323 21.66 -5.88 -22.91
N TYR A 324 20.96 -5.40 -21.93
CA TYR A 324 19.57 -4.96 -22.00
C TYR A 324 19.52 -3.47 -21.72
N ALA A 325 18.84 -2.71 -22.56
CA ALA A 325 18.64 -1.28 -22.35
C ALA A 325 17.19 -0.90 -22.68
N ARG A 326 16.61 -0.06 -21.86
CA ARG A 326 15.31 0.54 -22.08
C ARG A 326 15.42 2.04 -21.85
N ILE A 327 15.04 2.83 -22.84
CA ILE A 327 15.08 4.29 -22.82
C ILE A 327 13.75 4.80 -23.32
N GLY A 328 13.11 5.67 -22.59
CA GLY A 328 11.80 6.18 -22.95
C GLY A 328 11.52 7.56 -22.41
N LEU A 329 10.50 8.18 -22.98
CA LEU A 329 9.98 9.48 -22.60
C LEU A 329 8.45 9.39 -22.51
N ARG A 330 7.91 9.93 -21.43
CA ARG A 330 6.49 10.19 -21.24
C ARG A 330 6.29 11.70 -21.09
N ILE A 331 5.28 12.24 -21.75
CA ILE A 331 4.85 13.63 -21.63
C ILE A 331 3.40 13.61 -21.16
N ASN A 332 3.17 14.21 -19.99
CA ASN A 332 1.84 14.38 -19.42
C ASN A 332 1.40 15.83 -19.61
N TYR A 333 0.19 16.05 -20.10
CA TYR A 333 -0.49 17.34 -20.12
C TYR A 333 -1.64 17.30 -19.12
N ILE A 334 -1.68 18.25 -18.19
CA ILE A 334 -2.72 18.37 -17.19
C ILE A 334 -3.64 19.53 -17.58
N ASP A 335 -4.85 19.20 -17.98
CA ASP A 335 -5.84 20.14 -18.55
C ASP A 335 -6.12 21.34 -17.64
N LYS A 336 -6.33 21.07 -16.34
CA LYS A 336 -6.69 22.06 -15.33
C LYS A 336 -5.63 23.16 -15.17
N PHE A 337 -4.35 22.82 -15.34
CA PHE A 337 -3.22 23.74 -15.13
C PHE A 337 -2.64 24.26 -16.44
N GLY A 338 -2.91 23.60 -17.57
CA GLY A 338 -2.31 23.92 -18.86
C GLY A 338 -0.81 23.58 -18.92
N GLU A 339 -0.33 22.68 -18.08
CA GLU A 339 1.09 22.39 -17.88
C GLU A 339 1.49 21.03 -18.46
N PHE A 340 2.76 20.96 -18.89
CA PHE A 340 3.39 19.75 -19.40
C PHE A 340 4.46 19.25 -18.43
N PHE A 341 4.40 17.97 -18.08
CA PHE A 341 5.40 17.27 -17.29
C PHE A 341 6.11 16.25 -18.16
N THR A 342 7.45 16.31 -18.20
CA THR A 342 8.27 15.40 -18.98
C THR A 342 8.96 14.40 -18.07
N GLU A 343 8.77 13.12 -18.36
CA GLU A 343 9.25 12.00 -17.56
C GLU A 343 10.20 11.11 -18.36
N PRO A 344 11.49 11.50 -18.52
CA PRO A 344 12.50 10.63 -19.11
C PRO A 344 12.80 9.44 -18.19
N ARG A 345 13.00 8.27 -18.75
CA ARG A 345 13.36 7.05 -18.02
C ARG A 345 14.40 6.23 -18.76
N ILE A 346 15.31 5.65 -17.99
CA ILE A 346 16.36 4.79 -18.50
C ILE A 346 16.56 3.59 -17.56
N ALA A 347 16.72 2.42 -18.14
CA ALA A 347 17.12 1.20 -17.45
C ALA A 347 18.15 0.47 -18.31
N VAL A 348 19.35 0.26 -17.81
CA VAL A 348 20.42 -0.44 -18.51
C VAL A 348 20.95 -1.55 -17.59
N SER A 349 21.07 -2.74 -18.14
CA SER A 349 21.66 -3.90 -17.47
C SER A 349 22.66 -4.57 -18.38
N HIS A 350 23.89 -4.77 -17.89
CA HIS A 350 24.97 -5.38 -18.66
C HIS A 350 25.65 -6.52 -17.88
N LYS A 351 25.72 -7.71 -18.51
CA LYS A 351 26.48 -8.84 -17.98
C LYS A 351 27.95 -8.64 -18.29
N LEU A 352 28.78 -8.46 -17.26
CA LEU A 352 30.23 -8.40 -17.38
C LEU A 352 30.79 -9.78 -17.76
N ASN A 353 30.18 -10.82 -17.19
CA ASN A 353 30.45 -12.22 -17.47
C ASN A 353 29.23 -13.09 -17.07
N ASN A 354 29.37 -14.39 -17.00
CA ASN A 354 28.27 -15.30 -16.65
C ASN A 354 27.78 -15.15 -15.21
N GLU A 355 28.53 -14.52 -14.33
CA GLU A 355 28.26 -14.43 -12.90
C GLU A 355 27.88 -13.01 -12.46
N PHE A 356 28.50 -11.98 -13.06
CA PHE A 356 28.32 -10.59 -12.68
C PHE A 356 27.51 -9.79 -13.68
N ARG A 357 26.58 -8.98 -13.17
CA ARG A 357 25.76 -8.04 -13.92
C ARG A 357 25.78 -6.67 -13.24
N LEU A 358 25.96 -5.62 -14.03
CA LEU A 358 25.78 -4.24 -13.61
C LEU A 358 24.39 -3.75 -14.05
N GLU A 359 23.83 -2.85 -13.27
CA GLU A 359 22.54 -2.23 -13.56
C GLU A 359 22.60 -0.73 -13.24
N PHE A 360 22.01 0.08 -14.13
CA PHE A 360 21.80 1.51 -13.94
C PHE A 360 20.36 1.83 -14.27
N LEU A 361 19.66 2.50 -13.33
CA LEU A 361 18.26 2.90 -13.46
C LEU A 361 18.14 4.38 -13.14
N ALA A 362 17.36 5.12 -13.94
CA ALA A 362 16.97 6.49 -13.60
C ALA A 362 15.60 6.80 -14.18
N GLU A 363 14.81 7.60 -13.45
CA GLU A 363 13.48 8.00 -13.87
C GLU A 363 13.06 9.34 -13.25
N PHE A 364 12.29 10.11 -14.02
CA PHE A 364 11.51 11.25 -13.53
C PHE A 364 10.04 10.86 -13.58
N LYS A 365 9.26 11.31 -12.60
CA LYS A 365 7.84 10.98 -12.48
C LYS A 365 7.06 12.14 -11.85
N SER A 366 5.78 12.24 -12.18
CA SER A 366 4.83 13.17 -11.57
C SER A 366 3.61 12.45 -11.03
N GLN A 367 2.95 13.05 -10.04
CA GLN A 367 1.75 12.53 -9.39
C GLN A 367 0.79 13.66 -9.05
N THR A 368 -0.49 13.48 -9.42
CA THR A 368 -1.56 14.47 -9.22
C THR A 368 -2.54 14.10 -8.11
N VAL A 369 -2.52 12.85 -7.66
CA VAL A 369 -3.42 12.30 -6.64
C VAL A 369 -2.61 11.86 -5.45
N SER A 370 -2.84 12.45 -4.28
CA SER A 370 -2.13 12.13 -3.03
C SER A 370 -3.13 11.94 -1.89
N GLN A 371 -2.63 11.70 -0.67
CA GLN A 371 -3.45 11.68 0.52
C GLN A 371 -3.03 12.78 1.49
N THR A 372 -4.00 13.40 2.12
CA THR A 372 -3.81 14.21 3.33
C THR A 372 -4.16 13.38 4.54
N ILE A 373 -3.52 13.70 5.67
CA ILE A 373 -3.86 13.12 6.97
C ILE A 373 -4.60 14.18 7.75
N ASP A 374 -5.86 13.91 8.07
CA ASP A 374 -6.66 14.74 8.95
C ASP A 374 -6.49 14.21 10.37
N LEU A 375 -6.01 15.07 11.28
CA LEU A 375 -5.65 14.65 12.63
C LEU A 375 -6.69 15.06 13.66
N GLN A 376 -7.63 15.94 13.30
CA GLN A 376 -8.56 16.51 14.23
C GLN A 376 -9.90 15.78 14.37
N ASP A 377 -10.47 15.33 13.27
CA ASP A 377 -11.90 14.99 13.22
C ASP A 377 -12.17 13.73 12.42
N ASP A 378 -11.35 12.69 12.61
CA ASP A 378 -11.66 11.45 11.95
C ASP A 378 -12.48 10.51 12.85
N PHE A 379 -12.93 9.45 12.22
CA PHE A 379 -13.69 8.39 12.84
C PHE A 379 -12.88 7.66 13.93
N LEU A 380 -13.12 7.97 15.19
CA LEU A 380 -12.47 7.36 16.37
C LEU A 380 -10.93 7.42 16.37
N GLY A 381 -10.32 8.31 15.60
CA GLY A 381 -8.86 8.36 15.45
C GLY A 381 -8.25 7.20 14.64
N ILE A 382 -9.06 6.43 13.90
CA ILE A 382 -8.62 5.20 13.24
C ILE A 382 -8.27 5.40 11.77
N GLU A 383 -9.15 6.06 10.99
CA GLU A 383 -8.94 6.28 9.55
C GLU A 383 -8.76 7.77 9.27
N LYS A 384 -7.50 8.19 9.20
CA LYS A 384 -7.10 9.60 9.10
C LYS A 384 -6.77 10.07 7.69
N ARG A 385 -6.85 9.19 6.69
CA ARG A 385 -6.37 9.48 5.33
C ARG A 385 -7.51 9.79 4.40
N ARG A 386 -7.37 10.91 3.67
CA ARG A 386 -8.30 11.36 2.64
C ARG A 386 -7.57 11.56 1.32
N TRP A 387 -8.09 10.98 0.26
CA TRP A 387 -7.61 11.24 -1.09
C TRP A 387 -7.90 12.68 -1.46
N ILE A 388 -6.91 13.33 -2.05
CA ILE A 388 -6.97 14.70 -2.55
C ILE A 388 -6.37 14.79 -3.94
N LEU A 389 -6.76 15.83 -4.69
CA LEU A 389 -6.17 16.18 -5.98
C LEU A 389 -5.34 17.44 -5.84
N SER A 390 -4.24 17.46 -6.60
CA SER A 390 -3.46 18.67 -6.79
C SER A 390 -4.34 19.82 -7.33
N ASP A 391 -4.20 21.01 -6.73
CA ASP A 391 -4.84 22.25 -7.17
C ASP A 391 -3.84 23.27 -7.72
N ASN A 392 -2.55 22.98 -7.56
CA ASN A 392 -1.40 23.80 -7.94
C ASN A 392 -1.27 25.12 -7.16
N GLU A 393 -1.93 25.22 -6.02
CA GLU A 393 -1.87 26.33 -5.07
C GLU A 393 -1.42 25.81 -3.70
N GLU A 394 -2.31 25.17 -2.95
CA GLU A 394 -2.03 24.60 -1.64
C GLU A 394 -1.52 23.14 -1.72
N ILE A 395 -1.89 22.44 -2.80
CA ILE A 395 -1.53 21.04 -3.04
C ILE A 395 -0.85 20.94 -4.40
N PRO A 396 0.48 21.05 -4.47
CA PRO A 396 1.21 21.00 -5.73
C PRO A 396 1.17 19.61 -6.37
N ILE A 397 1.56 19.54 -7.64
CA ILE A 397 1.86 18.27 -8.30
C ILE A 397 3.17 17.76 -7.71
N ILE A 398 3.17 16.53 -7.21
CA ILE A 398 4.37 15.91 -6.66
C ILE A 398 5.25 15.46 -7.81
N GLU A 399 6.54 15.80 -7.77
CA GLU A 399 7.53 15.36 -8.74
C GLU A 399 8.65 14.57 -8.08
N SER A 400 9.20 13.57 -8.77
CA SER A 400 10.35 12.81 -8.28
C SER A 400 11.41 12.62 -9.35
N LYS A 401 12.67 12.62 -8.90
CA LYS A 401 13.87 12.28 -9.65
C LYS A 401 14.60 11.17 -8.91
N GLN A 402 14.81 10.03 -9.56
CA GLN A 402 15.44 8.88 -8.93
C GLN A 402 16.57 8.35 -9.82
N ALA A 403 17.65 7.89 -9.18
CA ALA A 403 18.73 7.17 -9.84
C ALA A 403 19.27 6.04 -8.95
N SER A 404 19.70 4.94 -9.55
CA SER A 404 20.37 3.86 -8.82
C SER A 404 21.38 3.12 -9.69
N VAL A 405 22.40 2.57 -9.01
CA VAL A 405 23.44 1.73 -9.59
C VAL A 405 23.52 0.44 -8.79
N GLY A 406 23.44 -0.70 -9.46
CA GLY A 406 23.46 -2.02 -8.84
C GLY A 406 24.52 -2.94 -9.43
N ILE A 407 25.04 -3.82 -8.60
CA ILE A 407 25.86 -4.97 -8.99
C ILE A 407 25.22 -6.25 -8.49
N HIS A 408 25.12 -7.24 -9.35
CA HIS A 408 24.50 -8.53 -9.04
C HIS A 408 25.49 -9.65 -9.37
N TYR A 409 25.64 -10.57 -8.42
CA TYR A 409 26.39 -11.83 -8.60
C TYR A 409 25.43 -13.00 -8.51
N ASN A 410 25.46 -13.90 -9.49
CA ASN A 410 24.61 -15.09 -9.53
C ASN A 410 25.42 -16.30 -9.98
N LYS A 411 25.64 -17.25 -9.05
CA LYS A 411 26.32 -18.52 -9.33
C LYS A 411 25.85 -19.59 -8.35
N ASN A 412 25.66 -20.81 -8.82
CA ASN A 412 25.35 -21.98 -8.01
C ASN A 412 24.17 -21.75 -7.04
N LYS A 413 23.05 -21.18 -7.52
CA LYS A 413 21.87 -20.83 -6.73
C LYS A 413 22.16 -19.82 -5.59
N LEU A 414 23.25 -19.07 -5.67
CA LEU A 414 23.56 -17.94 -4.81
C LEU A 414 23.39 -16.65 -5.59
N LEU A 415 22.50 -15.78 -5.13
CA LEU A 415 22.31 -14.40 -5.60
C LEU A 415 22.81 -13.44 -4.52
N LEU A 416 23.77 -12.58 -4.89
CA LEU A 416 24.17 -11.41 -4.12
C LEU A 416 23.83 -10.18 -4.94
N SER A 417 23.22 -9.18 -4.32
CA SER A 417 22.89 -7.91 -4.97
C SER A 417 23.22 -6.76 -4.04
N ALA A 418 23.86 -5.73 -4.56
CA ALA A 418 24.05 -4.46 -3.89
C ALA A 418 23.64 -3.33 -4.83
N GLU A 419 22.81 -2.41 -4.34
CA GLU A 419 22.27 -1.28 -5.11
C GLU A 419 22.39 -0.01 -4.27
N ALA A 420 23.09 1.02 -4.79
CA ALA A 420 23.08 2.36 -4.22
C ALA A 420 22.03 3.20 -4.96
N PHE A 421 21.30 4.05 -4.23
CA PHE A 421 20.21 4.85 -4.78
C PHE A 421 20.16 6.26 -4.21
N LEU A 422 19.59 7.15 -5.03
CA LEU A 422 19.21 8.52 -4.69
C LEU A 422 17.79 8.76 -5.18
N LYS A 423 16.96 9.40 -4.36
CA LYS A 423 15.59 9.77 -4.68
C LYS A 423 15.31 11.14 -4.10
N ASP A 424 14.93 12.07 -4.96
CA ASP A 424 14.54 13.44 -4.64
C ASP A 424 13.07 13.62 -5.00
N VAL A 425 12.27 14.17 -4.08
CA VAL A 425 10.82 14.36 -4.27
C VAL A 425 10.45 15.76 -3.81
N ASP A 426 9.85 16.52 -4.72
CA ASP A 426 9.35 17.87 -4.50
C ASP A 426 7.82 17.91 -4.51
N GLY A 427 7.23 18.93 -3.88
CA GLY A 427 5.79 19.16 -3.91
C GLY A 427 4.99 18.33 -2.91
N ILE A 428 5.61 17.83 -1.86
CA ILE A 428 4.89 17.26 -0.72
C ILE A 428 4.33 18.37 0.17
N THR A 429 3.29 18.06 0.95
CA THR A 429 2.75 19.00 1.95
C THR A 429 2.95 18.45 3.36
N SER A 430 3.12 19.32 4.35
CA SER A 430 3.23 18.90 5.76
C SER A 430 2.05 18.03 6.18
N ARG A 431 0.83 18.34 5.77
CA ARG A 431 -0.39 17.56 6.04
C ARG A 431 -0.40 16.16 5.40
N SER A 432 0.35 15.95 4.30
CA SER A 432 0.44 14.63 3.66
C SER A 432 1.44 13.69 4.35
N GLN A 433 2.30 14.21 5.23
CA GLN A 433 3.42 13.46 5.82
C GLN A 433 3.16 12.87 7.20
N GLY A 434 2.05 13.23 7.85
CA GLY A 434 1.65 12.62 9.11
C GLY A 434 2.52 12.99 10.31
N PHE A 435 2.72 14.27 10.53
CA PHE A 435 3.48 14.83 11.68
C PHE A 435 2.75 14.75 13.03
N GLN A 436 1.73 13.95 13.19
CA GLN A 436 1.13 13.67 14.49
C GLN A 436 0.83 14.90 15.35
N ASN A 437 -0.12 15.71 15.09
CA ASN A 437 -0.53 16.88 15.87
C ASN A 437 0.47 18.06 15.92
N GLN A 438 1.73 17.89 15.49
CA GLN A 438 2.74 18.93 15.61
C GLN A 438 2.52 20.07 14.60
N TYR A 439 2.10 19.75 13.38
CA TYR A 439 1.93 20.71 12.28
C TYR A 439 0.58 20.56 11.59
N GLN A 440 -0.42 20.08 12.31
CA GLN A 440 -1.76 19.80 11.76
C GLN A 440 -2.47 21.03 11.19
N PHE A 441 -2.15 22.22 11.71
CA PHE A 441 -2.71 23.49 11.26
C PHE A 441 -1.85 24.19 10.20
N GLN A 442 -0.67 23.66 9.86
CA GLN A 442 0.24 24.23 8.88
C GLN A 442 0.17 23.41 7.60
N ASN A 443 -0.10 24.07 6.49
CA ASN A 443 -0.03 23.46 5.16
C ASN A 443 1.18 24.02 4.42
N ASP A 444 2.37 23.58 4.82
CA ASP A 444 3.62 24.00 4.20
C ASP A 444 4.01 23.05 3.06
N ILE A 445 4.54 23.60 1.99
CA ILE A 445 5.03 22.83 0.83
C ILE A 445 6.52 22.57 1.02
N GLY A 446 6.93 21.34 0.71
CA GLY A 446 8.31 20.93 0.91
C GLY A 446 8.75 19.80 0.00
N SER A 447 9.91 19.28 0.33
CA SER A 447 10.58 18.19 -0.38
C SER A 447 11.18 17.18 0.58
N TYR A 448 11.59 16.03 0.04
CA TYR A 448 12.47 15.12 0.77
C TYR A 448 13.52 14.49 -0.15
N LEU A 449 14.70 14.24 0.44
CA LEU A 449 15.83 13.58 -0.19
C LEU A 449 16.14 12.28 0.52
N THR A 450 16.07 11.16 -0.22
CA THR A 450 16.45 9.83 0.29
C THR A 450 17.67 9.32 -0.44
N LYS A 451 18.67 8.84 0.29
CA LYS A 451 19.88 8.18 -0.24
C LYS A 451 20.18 6.93 0.56
N GLY A 452 20.68 5.89 -0.09
CA GLY A 452 20.95 4.65 0.64
C GLY A 452 21.58 3.55 -0.20
N VAL A 453 21.73 2.41 0.46
CA VAL A 453 22.26 1.17 -0.11
C VAL A 453 21.36 0.00 0.29
N ASP A 454 20.95 -0.77 -0.68
CA ASP A 454 20.19 -2.02 -0.53
C ASP A 454 21.09 -3.22 -0.79
N ILE A 455 21.13 -4.20 0.11
CA ILE A 455 21.85 -5.46 -0.06
C ILE A 455 20.88 -6.63 0.05
N LEU A 456 20.98 -7.58 -0.89
CA LEU A 456 20.23 -8.82 -0.89
C LEU A 456 21.18 -10.01 -1.02
N VAL A 457 21.03 -10.98 -0.13
CA VAL A 457 21.66 -12.29 -0.21
C VAL A 457 20.55 -13.34 -0.29
N ASN A 458 20.57 -14.17 -1.31
CA ASN A 458 19.63 -15.29 -1.44
C ASN A 458 20.41 -16.56 -1.81
N LYS A 459 20.26 -17.60 -1.00
CA LYS A 459 20.87 -18.90 -1.26
C LYS A 459 19.83 -20.00 -1.22
N GLN A 460 19.79 -20.78 -2.29
CA GLN A 460 18.96 -21.98 -2.40
C GLN A 460 19.84 -23.23 -2.30
N PHE A 461 19.47 -24.12 -1.39
CA PHE A 461 19.95 -25.49 -1.28
C PHE A 461 18.85 -26.44 -1.75
N ASP A 462 19.06 -27.75 -1.69
CA ASP A 462 18.05 -28.68 -2.20
C ASP A 462 16.76 -28.66 -1.38
N ASN A 463 16.85 -28.73 -0.05
CA ASN A 463 15.70 -28.72 0.86
C ASN A 463 15.57 -27.43 1.69
N PHE A 464 16.51 -26.51 1.56
CA PHE A 464 16.56 -25.29 2.36
C PHE A 464 16.81 -24.08 1.46
N SER A 465 16.12 -22.99 1.73
CA SER A 465 16.44 -21.68 1.16
C SER A 465 16.47 -20.62 2.24
N ALA A 466 17.42 -19.72 2.14
CA ALA A 466 17.57 -18.60 3.06
C ALA A 466 17.82 -17.31 2.28
N TRP A 467 17.30 -16.20 2.79
CA TRP A 467 17.63 -14.90 2.29
C TRP A 467 17.80 -13.88 3.42
N MET A 468 18.63 -12.91 3.15
CA MET A 468 18.85 -11.72 3.97
C MET A 468 18.64 -10.49 3.08
N SER A 469 17.89 -9.56 3.57
CA SER A 469 17.71 -8.23 3.00
C SER A 469 18.21 -7.22 4.03
N TYR A 470 19.08 -6.31 3.60
CA TYR A 470 19.55 -5.19 4.42
C TYR A 470 19.40 -3.89 3.64
N SER A 471 18.88 -2.87 4.28
CA SER A 471 18.82 -1.52 3.75
C SER A 471 19.44 -0.55 4.76
N PHE A 472 20.31 0.30 4.25
CA PHE A 472 20.76 1.51 4.93
C PHE A 472 20.24 2.71 4.15
N SER A 473 19.54 3.64 4.81
CA SER A 473 19.04 4.85 4.16
C SER A 473 19.03 6.04 5.11
N SER A 474 19.25 7.23 4.53
CA SER A 474 18.98 8.52 5.14
C SER A 474 17.86 9.17 4.33
N ASN A 475 16.86 9.70 5.02
CA ASN A 475 15.71 10.34 4.42
C ASN A 475 15.42 11.62 5.18
N ASP A 476 15.57 12.77 4.53
CA ASP A 476 15.51 14.07 5.19
C ASP A 476 14.48 14.96 4.49
N TYR A 477 13.62 15.65 5.27
CA TYR A 477 12.70 16.68 4.82
C TYR A 477 13.37 18.04 4.70
N THR A 478 12.80 18.89 3.84
CA THR A 478 13.03 20.33 3.83
C THR A 478 11.69 21.02 3.55
N PHE A 479 11.22 21.84 4.48
CA PHE A 479 10.04 22.69 4.34
C PHE A 479 10.45 24.14 4.58
N GLU A 480 9.80 25.08 3.90
CA GLU A 480 10.22 26.48 3.94
C GLU A 480 10.04 27.09 5.33
N THR A 481 8.93 26.80 6.01
CA THR A 481 8.59 27.39 7.32
C THR A 481 8.86 26.48 8.50
N LEU A 482 9.03 25.18 8.28
CA LEU A 482 9.34 24.25 9.36
C LEU A 482 10.85 24.19 9.61
N ASN A 483 11.26 24.14 10.88
CA ASN A 483 12.65 24.09 11.30
C ASN A 483 13.51 25.23 10.72
N ASP A 484 12.94 26.43 10.60
CA ASP A 484 13.60 27.60 10.01
C ASP A 484 14.16 27.35 8.58
N GLY A 485 13.52 26.48 7.81
CA GLY A 485 13.97 26.06 6.48
C GLY A 485 15.14 25.07 6.47
N ASN A 486 15.61 24.63 7.63
CA ASN A 486 16.67 23.64 7.72
C ASN A 486 16.14 22.22 7.50
N SER A 487 16.98 21.35 6.92
CA SER A 487 16.66 19.94 6.73
C SER A 487 16.58 19.19 8.07
N PHE A 488 15.64 18.26 8.18
CA PHE A 488 15.45 17.41 9.36
C PHE A 488 14.96 16.00 8.96
N PRO A 489 15.12 14.97 9.81
CA PRO A 489 14.77 13.61 9.44
C PRO A 489 13.28 13.45 9.07
N ASN A 490 13.00 12.67 8.02
CA ASN A 490 11.65 12.30 7.60
C ASN A 490 10.99 11.37 8.63
N ASN A 491 9.67 11.45 8.80
CA ASN A 491 8.88 10.61 9.72
C ASN A 491 9.06 9.09 9.52
N VAL A 492 9.52 8.68 8.33
CA VAL A 492 9.84 7.28 7.99
C VAL A 492 11.32 7.06 7.73
N ASP A 493 12.20 7.90 8.31
CA ASP A 493 13.66 7.75 8.24
C ASP A 493 14.12 6.56 9.09
N ILE A 494 14.07 5.37 8.50
CA ILE A 494 14.60 4.13 9.07
C ILE A 494 16.03 3.94 8.60
N ARG A 495 17.01 4.20 9.48
CA ARG A 495 18.45 4.14 9.13
C ARG A 495 18.91 2.73 8.76
N HIS A 496 18.46 1.73 9.49
CA HIS A 496 18.85 0.34 9.28
C HIS A 496 17.61 -0.55 9.28
N ALA A 497 17.45 -1.36 8.26
CA ALA A 497 16.41 -2.38 8.19
C ALA A 497 17.02 -3.72 7.75
N VAL A 498 16.70 -4.79 8.47
CA VAL A 498 17.16 -6.16 8.21
C VAL A 498 15.96 -7.09 8.19
N THR A 499 15.84 -7.88 7.13
CA THR A 499 14.95 -9.04 7.11
C THR A 499 15.75 -10.29 6.86
N LEU A 500 15.62 -11.27 7.74
CA LEU A 500 16.17 -12.61 7.57
C LEU A 500 15.02 -13.59 7.42
N ALA A 501 15.11 -14.51 6.49
CA ALA A 501 14.13 -15.58 6.41
C ALA A 501 14.77 -16.89 5.92
N GLY A 502 14.22 -18.00 6.41
CA GLY A 502 14.60 -19.35 6.04
C GLY A 502 13.38 -20.22 5.84
N ILE A 503 13.44 -21.08 4.82
CA ILE A 503 12.40 -22.07 4.52
C ILE A 503 13.07 -23.43 4.41
N TYR A 504 12.55 -24.41 5.15
CA TYR A 504 12.95 -25.79 5.09
C TYR A 504 11.80 -26.66 4.60
N ASN A 505 12.04 -27.47 3.56
CA ASN A 505 11.07 -28.40 3.00
C ASN A 505 11.46 -29.83 3.38
N ILE A 506 10.55 -30.56 4.02
CA ILE A 506 10.70 -31.97 4.41
C ILE A 506 9.50 -32.72 3.85
N ASP A 507 9.66 -33.35 2.69
CA ASP A 507 8.58 -34.07 1.98
C ASP A 507 7.31 -33.19 1.86
N ALA A 508 6.27 -33.54 2.61
CA ALA A 508 4.98 -32.86 2.66
C ALA A 508 4.94 -31.64 3.60
N PHE A 509 5.98 -31.46 4.43
CA PHE A 509 6.09 -30.33 5.37
C PHE A 509 6.94 -29.20 4.81
N LYS A 510 6.52 -27.99 5.07
CA LYS A 510 7.27 -26.78 4.83
C LYS A 510 7.25 -25.93 6.10
N VAL A 511 8.42 -25.65 6.65
CA VAL A 511 8.60 -24.78 7.81
C VAL A 511 9.31 -23.51 7.38
N ALA A 512 8.83 -22.37 7.84
CA ALA A 512 9.45 -21.09 7.58
C ALA A 512 9.62 -20.28 8.87
N VAL A 513 10.75 -19.57 8.95
CA VAL A 513 11.06 -18.62 10.03
C VAL A 513 11.45 -17.31 9.39
N GLY A 514 10.93 -16.21 9.90
CA GLY A 514 11.25 -14.85 9.50
C GLY A 514 11.64 -13.99 10.70
N LEU A 515 12.61 -13.11 10.52
CA LEU A 515 13.01 -12.10 11.50
C LEU A 515 13.04 -10.75 10.79
N ASN A 516 12.37 -9.76 11.39
CA ASN A 516 12.37 -8.38 10.92
C ASN A 516 12.91 -7.48 12.02
N TYR A 517 13.95 -6.72 11.69
CA TYR A 517 14.55 -5.71 12.53
C TYR A 517 14.64 -4.39 11.79
N HIS A 518 14.35 -3.29 12.48
CA HIS A 518 14.74 -1.98 12.00
C HIS A 518 15.04 -1.01 13.16
N SER A 519 15.87 0.01 12.87
CA SER A 519 16.10 1.11 13.79
C SER A 519 14.81 1.89 14.04
N GLY A 520 14.72 2.52 15.21
CA GLY A 520 13.58 3.37 15.56
C GLY A 520 13.37 4.49 14.53
N LYS A 521 12.11 4.80 14.24
CA LYS A 521 11.76 5.97 13.42
C LYS A 521 11.91 7.24 14.25
N PRO A 522 12.06 8.41 13.59
CA PRO A 522 12.16 9.70 14.24
C PRO A 522 10.93 10.06 15.09
N LEU A 523 11.18 10.89 16.09
CA LEU A 523 10.20 11.40 17.05
C LEU A 523 10.57 12.83 17.44
N THR A 524 9.55 13.69 17.57
CA THR A 524 9.69 15.02 18.16
C THR A 524 9.22 14.99 19.60
N LEU A 525 9.99 15.55 20.52
CA LEU A 525 9.63 15.66 21.92
C LEU A 525 8.95 17.01 22.21
N PRO A 526 8.02 17.07 23.20
CA PRO A 526 7.57 18.33 23.74
C PRO A 526 8.73 19.06 24.45
N LEU A 527 8.73 20.38 24.40
CA LEU A 527 9.65 21.18 25.22
C LEU A 527 9.40 20.93 26.71
N GLU A 528 10.48 20.90 27.53
CA GLU A 528 10.36 20.76 28.99
C GLU A 528 9.63 21.94 29.62
N ASN A 529 9.80 23.15 29.07
CA ASN A 529 9.15 24.37 29.52
C ASN A 529 8.05 24.77 28.52
N GLN A 530 6.84 24.41 28.81
CA GLN A 530 5.67 24.78 28.01
C GLN A 530 5.28 26.23 28.27
N SER A 531 4.72 26.89 27.25
CA SER A 531 4.13 28.22 27.41
C SER A 531 2.85 28.10 28.22
N SER A 532 2.72 28.82 29.37
CA SER A 532 1.53 28.74 30.21
C SER A 532 0.32 29.39 29.53
N GLY A 533 -0.84 28.72 29.64
CA GLY A 533 -2.14 29.22 29.13
C GLY A 533 -2.29 29.03 27.60
N THR A 534 -1.49 28.17 26.96
CA THR A 534 -1.68 27.79 25.58
C THR A 534 -2.54 26.52 25.49
N SER A 535 -3.36 26.42 24.45
CA SER A 535 -4.15 25.21 24.12
C SER A 535 -3.35 24.24 23.23
N THR A 536 -2.06 24.47 23.02
CA THR A 536 -1.18 23.70 22.15
C THR A 536 0.11 23.32 22.85
N ILE A 537 0.67 22.16 22.49
CA ILE A 537 1.97 21.69 22.99
C ILE A 537 3.08 22.40 22.20
N ASP A 538 4.04 22.98 22.91
CA ASP A 538 5.28 23.46 22.29
C ASP A 538 6.25 22.29 22.11
N TYR A 539 6.77 22.12 20.91
CA TYR A 539 7.66 21.01 20.54
C TYR A 539 9.10 21.49 20.32
N ASP A 540 10.04 20.59 20.54
CA ASP A 540 11.47 20.79 20.26
C ASP A 540 11.75 20.58 18.74
N VAL A 541 13.03 20.53 18.37
CA VAL A 541 13.48 20.32 16.99
C VAL A 541 12.78 19.11 16.37
N PRO A 542 12.21 19.27 15.15
CA PRO A 542 11.44 18.20 14.52
C PRO A 542 12.27 16.93 14.30
N ASN A 543 11.75 15.79 14.76
CA ASN A 543 12.30 14.47 14.49
C ASN A 543 13.76 14.26 14.92
N ASP A 544 14.23 14.98 15.94
CA ASP A 544 15.60 14.87 16.45
C ASP A 544 15.84 13.60 17.29
N GLU A 545 14.79 13.10 17.93
CA GLU A 545 14.82 11.88 18.73
C GLU A 545 14.30 10.65 17.96
N ARG A 546 14.40 9.45 18.56
CA ARG A 546 13.94 8.20 17.96
C ARG A 546 13.21 7.30 18.96
N ILE A 547 12.14 6.64 18.49
CA ILE A 547 11.51 5.56 19.25
C ILE A 547 12.45 4.33 19.31
N PRO A 548 12.22 3.37 20.24
CA PRO A 548 13.01 2.13 20.33
C PRO A 548 13.05 1.32 19.04
N ASN A 549 14.12 0.54 18.87
CA ASN A 549 14.29 -0.35 17.72
C ASN A 549 13.20 -1.44 17.69
N TYR A 550 12.71 -1.72 16.50
CA TYR A 550 11.74 -2.77 16.22
C TYR A 550 12.43 -4.13 16.01
N LEU A 551 11.86 -5.19 16.59
CA LEU A 551 12.26 -6.57 16.32
C LEU A 551 11.07 -7.50 16.40
N ARG A 552 10.82 -8.29 15.35
CA ARG A 552 9.77 -9.30 15.31
C ARG A 552 10.30 -10.60 14.69
N THR A 553 9.88 -11.72 15.28
CA THR A 553 10.16 -13.06 14.76
C THR A 553 8.85 -13.78 14.52
N ASP A 554 8.69 -14.35 13.31
CA ASP A 554 7.51 -15.04 12.83
C ASP A 554 7.86 -16.48 12.46
N VAL A 555 6.97 -17.43 12.74
CA VAL A 555 7.16 -18.84 12.40
C VAL A 555 5.90 -19.37 11.74
N SER A 556 6.07 -20.22 10.73
CA SER A 556 4.96 -20.95 10.12
C SER A 556 5.33 -22.37 9.72
N ALA A 557 4.35 -23.26 9.76
CA ALA A 557 4.45 -24.62 9.28
C ALA A 557 3.23 -24.97 8.41
N ILE A 558 3.49 -25.63 7.30
CA ILE A 558 2.47 -26.06 6.34
C ILE A 558 2.66 -27.56 6.09
N TYR A 559 1.56 -28.32 6.15
CA TYR A 559 1.50 -29.70 5.74
C TYR A 559 0.56 -29.88 4.56
N GLN A 560 1.08 -30.42 3.45
CA GLN A 560 0.31 -30.67 2.24
C GLN A 560 0.11 -32.16 2.04
N PHE A 561 -1.14 -32.58 1.77
CA PHE A 561 -1.48 -33.97 1.53
C PHE A 561 -2.53 -34.12 0.42
N LYS A 562 -2.57 -35.31 -0.17
CA LYS A 562 -3.59 -35.68 -1.14
C LYS A 562 -4.79 -36.25 -0.40
N MET A 563 -5.99 -35.70 -0.62
CA MET A 563 -7.24 -36.24 -0.15
C MET A 563 -7.78 -37.33 -1.10
N THR A 564 -7.63 -37.09 -2.40
CA THR A 564 -7.95 -38.00 -3.50
C THR A 564 -6.88 -37.90 -4.58
N ASN A 565 -7.04 -38.61 -5.69
CA ASN A 565 -6.11 -38.51 -6.83
C ASN A 565 -6.12 -37.13 -7.49
N THR A 566 -7.23 -36.39 -7.40
CA THR A 566 -7.41 -35.05 -8.01
C THR A 566 -7.40 -33.92 -6.99
N THR A 567 -7.65 -34.21 -5.71
CA THR A 567 -7.86 -33.23 -4.65
C THR A 567 -6.65 -33.18 -3.72
N LYS A 568 -6.10 -32.00 -3.52
CA LYS A 568 -5.01 -31.72 -2.58
C LYS A 568 -5.53 -30.84 -1.45
N ALA A 569 -5.04 -31.05 -0.25
CA ALA A 569 -5.33 -30.19 0.90
C ALA A 569 -4.05 -29.72 1.58
N THR A 570 -4.15 -28.58 2.24
CA THR A 570 -3.08 -28.01 3.04
C THR A 570 -3.62 -27.57 4.40
N VAL A 571 -2.94 -27.97 5.45
CA VAL A 571 -3.11 -27.41 6.80
C VAL A 571 -1.93 -26.51 7.09
N GLY A 572 -2.18 -25.33 7.59
CA GLY A 572 -1.14 -24.35 7.96
C GLY A 572 -1.35 -23.82 9.36
N ILE A 573 -0.24 -23.62 10.07
CA ILE A 573 -0.18 -22.95 11.37
C ILE A 573 0.87 -21.85 11.26
N SER A 574 0.58 -20.68 11.78
CA SER A 574 1.55 -19.58 11.86
C SER A 574 1.39 -18.80 13.15
N ILE A 575 2.48 -18.24 13.61
CA ILE A 575 2.54 -17.34 14.76
C ILE A 575 3.35 -16.12 14.36
N TRP A 576 2.71 -14.96 14.37
CA TRP A 576 3.37 -13.68 14.28
C TRP A 576 3.81 -13.24 15.67
N ASN A 577 4.96 -12.55 15.71
CA ASN A 577 5.55 -12.06 16.94
C ASN A 577 5.70 -13.16 18.01
N LEU A 578 6.43 -14.22 17.67
CA LEU A 578 6.60 -15.44 18.48
C LEU A 578 7.03 -15.14 19.93
N PHE A 579 7.81 -14.09 20.15
CA PHE A 579 8.33 -13.72 21.46
C PHE A 579 7.48 -12.68 22.20
N ASP A 580 6.31 -12.35 21.66
CA ASP A 580 5.37 -11.35 22.24
C ASP A 580 6.04 -10.02 22.58
N ARG A 581 7.00 -9.60 21.74
CA ARG A 581 7.71 -8.35 21.98
C ARG A 581 6.80 -7.17 21.65
N LYS A 582 6.61 -6.29 22.61
CA LYS A 582 5.91 -5.02 22.43
C LYS A 582 6.86 -4.02 21.76
N ASN A 583 6.68 -3.81 20.47
CA ASN A 583 7.44 -2.81 19.73
C ASN A 583 6.62 -1.53 19.66
N THR A 584 7.20 -0.40 20.04
CA THR A 584 6.58 0.91 19.83
C THR A 584 6.61 1.24 18.35
N LEU A 585 5.44 1.41 17.73
CA LEU A 585 5.30 1.81 16.33
C LEU A 585 5.17 3.31 16.17
N ASN A 586 4.59 3.95 17.18
CA ASN A 586 4.39 5.38 17.23
C ASN A 586 4.30 5.90 18.66
N ARG A 587 4.65 7.16 18.85
CA ARG A 587 4.49 7.88 20.10
C ARG A 587 4.03 9.29 19.79
N TYR A 588 3.04 9.77 20.52
CA TYR A 588 2.53 11.13 20.40
C TYR A 588 2.10 11.65 21.76
N TYR A 589 1.79 12.94 21.85
CA TYR A 589 1.55 13.63 23.10
C TYR A 589 0.21 14.34 23.06
N ILE A 590 -0.50 14.34 24.17
CA ILE A 590 -1.80 15.00 24.35
C ILE A 590 -1.68 15.97 25.50
N LEU A 591 -2.20 17.19 25.32
CA LEU A 591 -2.36 18.17 26.38
C LEU A 591 -3.67 17.86 27.13
N ASN A 592 -3.58 17.62 28.43
CA ASN A 592 -4.73 17.38 29.29
C ASN A 592 -5.36 18.72 29.76
N ASP A 593 -6.57 18.67 30.29
CA ASP A 593 -7.29 19.85 30.83
C ASP A 593 -6.56 20.54 32.00
N ASP A 594 -5.70 19.82 32.71
CA ASP A 594 -4.86 20.34 33.80
C ASP A 594 -3.49 20.89 33.31
N GLU A 595 -3.33 21.13 32.00
CA GLU A 595 -2.10 21.57 31.37
C GLU A 595 -0.94 20.55 31.45
N SER A 596 -1.16 19.34 31.96
CA SER A 596 -0.18 18.27 31.93
C SER A 596 -0.11 17.60 30.54
N ILE A 597 1.08 17.11 30.16
CA ILE A 597 1.26 16.39 28.89
C ILE A 597 1.28 14.90 29.15
N SER A 598 0.35 14.18 28.53
CA SER A 598 0.33 12.71 28.52
C SER A 598 1.01 12.16 27.28
N GLN A 599 1.83 11.12 27.47
CA GLN A 599 2.46 10.37 26.39
C GLN A 599 1.60 9.15 26.03
N LEU A 600 1.26 8.99 24.75
CA LEU A 600 0.58 7.83 24.22
C LEU A 600 1.50 7.04 23.27
N GLU A 601 1.45 5.72 23.33
CA GLU A 601 2.22 4.84 22.46
C GLU A 601 1.30 3.92 21.67
N SER A 602 1.60 3.76 20.40
CA SER A 602 1.02 2.74 19.52
C SER A 602 1.98 1.56 19.45
N GLN A 603 1.50 0.36 19.77
CA GLN A 603 2.31 -0.84 19.85
C GLN A 603 2.04 -1.81 18.67
N SER A 604 3.00 -2.67 18.40
CA SER A 604 2.89 -3.76 17.43
C SER A 604 1.85 -4.80 17.87
N LEU A 605 1.38 -5.61 16.91
CA LEU A 605 0.62 -6.82 17.23
C LEU A 605 1.41 -7.68 18.23
N GLY A 606 0.76 -8.13 19.30
CA GLY A 606 1.27 -9.15 20.21
C GLY A 606 1.38 -10.51 19.52
N ILE A 607 1.59 -11.57 20.30
CA ILE A 607 1.60 -12.93 19.77
C ILE A 607 0.28 -13.23 19.05
N THR A 608 0.34 -13.43 17.73
CA THR A 608 -0.84 -13.56 16.88
C THR A 608 -0.83 -14.92 16.18
N PRO A 609 -1.55 -15.92 16.72
CA PRO A 609 -1.66 -17.23 16.12
C PRO A 609 -2.63 -17.22 14.94
N ASN A 610 -2.37 -18.03 13.93
CA ASN A 610 -3.31 -18.27 12.84
C ASN A 610 -3.26 -19.74 12.41
N VAL A 611 -4.42 -20.30 12.10
CA VAL A 611 -4.58 -21.66 11.56
C VAL A 611 -5.32 -21.56 10.25
N SER A 612 -4.92 -22.32 9.25
CA SER A 612 -5.56 -22.34 7.95
C SER A 612 -5.77 -23.74 7.42
N PHE A 613 -6.87 -23.94 6.71
CA PHE A 613 -7.15 -25.13 5.93
C PHE A 613 -7.56 -24.74 4.52
N ARG A 614 -7.01 -25.43 3.52
CA ARG A 614 -7.28 -25.17 2.11
C ARG A 614 -7.38 -26.46 1.32
N VAL A 615 -8.28 -26.47 0.34
CA VAL A 615 -8.49 -27.60 -0.60
C VAL A 615 -8.43 -27.07 -2.02
N TRP A 616 -7.81 -27.84 -2.90
CA TRP A 616 -7.75 -27.59 -4.36
C TRP A 616 -8.21 -28.82 -5.13
N PHE A 617 -8.96 -28.54 -6.20
CA PHE A 617 -9.51 -29.55 -7.12
C PHE A 617 -8.91 -29.40 -8.51
#